data_d8638ebf990c0a92d1ef27c456453be6
#
_entry.id   d8638ebf990c0a92d1ef27c456453be6
#
_cell.length_a   1.000
_cell.length_b   1.000
_cell.length_c   1.000
_cell.angle_alpha   90.00
_cell.angle_beta   90.00
_cell.angle_gamma   90.00
#
_symmetry.space_group_name_H-M   'P 1'
#
loop_
_entity.id
_entity.type
_entity.pdbx_description
1 polymer ?
#
loop_
_entity_poly.entity_id
_entity_poly.type
_entity_poly.pdbx_seq_one_letter_code
_entity_poly.pdbx_strand_id
1 'polypeptide(L)'
;MMITMMAALLIAVPPLFQPLDNSPGVEVRLPLDASSPLKKKGGPVSNDDGEGVFVVGLFNDETGKIGAPLFGKYLVRDGELVFIPSQPFSLGKTYKAIRTDTKDKEVSQFKVPALKAQDAVRVVKVYPTTDRVPANLLKFTIVFSGPMRQSKTIFDAIELVGPDGKSVDDP
;
A
#
# COMPACT_ATOMS: atom_id res chain seq x y z
N MET A 1 8.24 59.02 -6.94
CA MET A 1 7.59 57.86 -7.50
C MET A 1 8.18 56.63 -6.81
N MET A 2 7.53 56.17 -5.75
CA MET A 2 8.01 55.04 -4.92
C MET A 2 7.45 53.75 -5.54
N ILE A 3 8.37 52.91 -6.05
CA ILE A 3 8.01 51.58 -6.56
C ILE A 3 8.06 50.64 -5.36
N THR A 4 6.86 50.29 -4.87
CA THR A 4 6.70 49.23 -3.85
C THR A 4 6.94 47.89 -4.52
N MET A 5 8.09 47.31 -4.29
CA MET A 5 8.41 45.95 -4.70
C MET A 5 7.65 44.98 -3.79
N MET A 6 6.50 44.49 -4.25
CA MET A 6 5.79 43.41 -3.61
C MET A 6 6.60 42.12 -3.82
N ALA A 7 7.36 41.73 -2.82
CA ALA A 7 7.98 40.42 -2.79
C ALA A 7 6.84 39.38 -2.67
N ALA A 8 6.52 38.68 -3.75
CA ALA A 8 5.67 37.52 -3.68
C ALA A 8 6.37 36.46 -2.83
N LEU A 9 5.85 36.24 -1.65
CA LEU A 9 6.28 35.12 -0.79
C LEU A 9 5.93 33.84 -1.53
N LEU A 10 6.91 33.23 -2.18
CA LEU A 10 6.75 31.93 -2.82
C LEU A 10 6.61 30.90 -1.69
N ILE A 11 5.37 30.59 -1.32
CA ILE A 11 5.10 29.48 -0.40
C ILE A 11 5.37 28.23 -1.20
N ALA A 12 6.47 27.55 -0.87
CA ALA A 12 6.77 26.29 -1.46
C ALA A 12 5.69 25.26 -1.01
N VAL A 13 5.17 24.48 -1.96
CA VAL A 13 4.11 23.50 -1.71
C VAL A 13 4.74 22.11 -1.63
N PRO A 14 4.47 21.34 -0.56
CA PRO A 14 5.00 19.98 -0.46
C PRO A 14 4.32 19.04 -1.47
N PRO A 15 5.00 17.96 -1.88
CA PRO A 15 4.38 16.91 -2.70
C PRO A 15 3.14 16.32 -2.02
N LEU A 16 2.10 15.99 -2.78
CA LEU A 16 0.84 15.45 -2.27
C LEU A 16 0.65 14.00 -2.72
N PHE A 17 0.30 13.13 -1.78
CA PHE A 17 -0.12 11.76 -2.06
C PHE A 17 -1.60 11.75 -2.45
N GLN A 18 -1.93 11.23 -3.63
CA GLN A 18 -3.30 11.13 -4.11
C GLN A 18 -3.64 9.69 -4.52
N PRO A 19 -4.79 9.15 -4.10
CA PRO A 19 -5.30 7.90 -4.65
C PRO A 19 -5.51 8.03 -6.16
N LEU A 20 -5.24 6.95 -6.90
CA LEU A 20 -5.57 6.87 -8.31
C LEU A 20 -7.07 6.61 -8.48
N ASP A 21 -7.72 7.39 -9.31
CA ASP A 21 -9.10 7.13 -9.71
C ASP A 21 -9.18 5.77 -10.43
N ASN A 22 -10.05 4.89 -9.96
CA ASN A 22 -10.32 3.56 -10.51
C ASN A 22 -9.16 2.53 -10.45
N SER A 23 -8.14 2.73 -9.60
CA SER A 23 -7.03 1.80 -9.45
C SER A 23 -6.59 1.72 -7.98
N PRO A 24 -6.21 0.54 -7.47
CA PRO A 24 -5.71 0.40 -6.09
C PRO A 24 -4.27 0.93 -5.98
N GLY A 25 -4.06 2.19 -6.34
CA GLY A 25 -2.75 2.82 -6.33
C GLY A 25 -2.80 4.22 -5.74
N VAL A 26 -1.63 4.73 -5.39
CA VAL A 26 -1.42 6.11 -4.94
C VAL A 26 -0.33 6.70 -5.81
N GLU A 27 -0.59 7.86 -6.38
CA GLU A 27 0.43 8.68 -7.05
C GLU A 27 0.83 9.85 -6.17
N VAL A 28 2.01 10.40 -6.42
CA VAL A 28 2.50 11.58 -5.71
C VAL A 28 2.59 12.73 -6.69
N ARG A 29 1.98 13.85 -6.38
CA ARG A 29 1.90 15.03 -7.25
C ARG A 29 2.57 16.24 -6.60
N LEU A 30 3.26 17.01 -7.41
CA LEU A 30 3.84 18.30 -7.03
C LEU A 30 3.53 19.35 -8.08
N PRO A 31 2.82 20.43 -7.74
CA PRO A 31 2.63 21.55 -8.64
C PRO A 31 3.97 22.16 -9.07
N LEU A 32 4.16 22.33 -10.39
CA LEU A 32 5.35 22.94 -10.94
C LEU A 32 5.18 24.46 -11.08
N ASP A 33 6.22 25.18 -10.71
CA ASP A 33 6.27 26.62 -10.91
C ASP A 33 6.16 26.99 -12.40
N ALA A 34 5.63 28.19 -12.69
CA ALA A 34 5.46 28.65 -14.06
C ALA A 34 6.78 28.75 -14.83
N SER A 35 7.90 28.95 -14.13
CA SER A 35 9.25 29.03 -14.67
C SER A 35 9.90 27.66 -14.90
N SER A 36 9.33 26.59 -14.37
CA SER A 36 9.89 25.24 -14.48
C SER A 36 10.05 24.79 -15.92
N PRO A 37 11.24 24.36 -16.36
CA PRO A 37 11.45 23.84 -17.71
C PRO A 37 10.67 22.55 -17.96
N LEU A 38 10.43 21.74 -16.93
CA LEU A 38 9.64 20.51 -17.01
C LEU A 38 8.17 20.81 -17.34
N LYS A 39 7.60 21.87 -16.78
CA LYS A 39 6.22 22.29 -17.06
C LYS A 39 6.00 22.62 -18.54
N LYS A 40 7.01 23.24 -19.17
CA LYS A 40 6.95 23.60 -20.61
C LYS A 40 7.04 22.37 -21.51
N LYS A 41 7.81 21.34 -21.08
CA LYS A 41 8.06 20.14 -21.86
C LYS A 41 6.83 19.22 -21.89
N GLY A 42 6.12 19.06 -20.76
CA GLY A 42 4.98 18.15 -20.62
C GLY A 42 5.35 16.66 -20.82
N GLY A 43 4.42 15.77 -20.53
CA GLY A 43 4.56 14.35 -20.79
C GLY A 43 5.61 13.61 -19.94
N PRO A 44 6.19 12.49 -20.42
CA PRO A 44 7.16 11.69 -19.69
C PRO A 44 8.43 12.45 -19.34
N VAL A 45 8.94 12.25 -18.12
CA VAL A 45 10.15 12.87 -17.59
C VAL A 45 11.14 11.76 -17.24
N SER A 46 12.44 11.98 -17.45
CA SER A 46 13.47 11.04 -17.01
C SER A 46 13.46 10.92 -15.49
N ASN A 47 13.90 9.78 -14.95
CA ASN A 47 13.97 9.61 -13.50
C ASN A 47 14.92 10.64 -12.87
N ASP A 48 16.06 10.90 -13.47
CA ASP A 48 17.05 11.87 -12.97
C ASP A 48 16.46 13.29 -12.87
N ASP A 49 15.71 13.73 -13.89
CA ASP A 49 15.04 15.03 -13.88
C ASP A 49 13.90 15.06 -12.84
N GLY A 50 13.15 13.97 -12.70
CA GLY A 50 12.07 13.85 -11.73
C GLY A 50 12.58 13.84 -10.29
N GLU A 51 13.58 13.02 -9.99
CA GLU A 51 14.25 12.93 -8.69
C GLU A 51 14.98 14.23 -8.32
N GLY A 52 15.41 14.99 -9.31
CA GLY A 52 15.95 16.34 -9.13
C GLY A 52 14.92 17.32 -8.55
N VAL A 53 13.63 17.03 -8.65
CA VAL A 53 12.54 17.87 -8.11
C VAL A 53 12.00 17.31 -6.80
N PHE A 54 11.65 16.04 -6.76
CA PHE A 54 11.27 15.34 -5.52
C PHE A 54 11.51 13.84 -5.61
N VAL A 55 11.70 13.21 -4.46
CA VAL A 55 11.85 11.75 -4.32
C VAL A 55 10.82 11.19 -3.36
N VAL A 56 10.42 9.94 -3.59
CA VAL A 56 9.52 9.20 -2.72
C VAL A 56 10.26 7.99 -2.15
N GLY A 57 10.20 7.79 -0.84
CA GLY A 57 10.87 6.67 -0.18
C GLY A 57 10.04 6.07 0.95
N LEU A 58 10.34 4.81 1.28
CA LEU A 58 9.80 4.16 2.46
C LEU A 58 10.41 4.79 3.71
N PHE A 59 9.57 5.21 4.65
CA PHE A 59 10.01 5.73 5.93
C PHE A 59 10.05 4.61 6.97
N ASN A 60 11.17 4.51 7.67
CA ASN A 60 11.31 3.61 8.80
C ASN A 60 11.01 4.37 10.08
N ASP A 61 9.88 4.05 10.72
CA ASP A 61 9.40 4.72 11.93
C ASP A 61 10.35 4.50 13.13
N GLU A 62 11.09 3.38 13.17
CA GLU A 62 12.01 3.05 14.27
C GLU A 62 13.32 3.83 14.19
N THR A 63 13.86 3.97 12.97
CA THR A 63 15.16 4.64 12.77
C THR A 63 15.02 6.12 12.41
N GLY A 64 13.80 6.59 12.10
CA GLY A 64 13.53 7.94 11.62
C GLY A 64 14.13 8.24 10.24
N LYS A 65 14.58 7.23 9.50
CA LYS A 65 15.25 7.39 8.21
C LYS A 65 14.34 7.04 7.04
N ILE A 66 14.59 7.70 5.93
CA ILE A 66 13.97 7.37 4.65
C ILE A 66 14.93 6.46 3.90
N GLY A 67 14.39 5.38 3.32
CA GLY A 67 15.13 4.46 2.46
C GLY A 67 15.48 5.07 1.10
N ALA A 68 16.04 4.24 0.23
CA ALA A 68 16.33 4.63 -1.16
C ALA A 68 15.05 5.09 -1.89
N PRO A 69 15.18 5.95 -2.93
CA PRO A 69 14.07 6.32 -3.79
C PRO A 69 13.35 5.08 -4.34
N LEU A 70 12.03 5.16 -4.39
CA LEU A 70 11.22 4.09 -4.96
C LEU A 70 11.31 4.08 -6.49
N PHE A 71 11.29 2.89 -7.06
CA PHE A 71 11.18 2.74 -8.51
C PHE A 71 9.80 3.19 -8.99
N GLY A 72 9.78 3.98 -10.06
CA GLY A 72 8.56 4.51 -10.62
C GLY A 72 8.80 5.27 -11.91
N LYS A 73 7.78 5.97 -12.35
CA LYS A 73 7.81 6.83 -13.55
C LYS A 73 7.42 8.24 -13.15
N TYR A 74 8.12 9.21 -13.70
CA TYR A 74 7.77 10.62 -13.62
C TYR A 74 7.14 11.09 -14.92
N LEU A 75 6.11 11.91 -14.82
CA LEU A 75 5.49 12.58 -15.96
C LEU A 75 4.92 13.92 -15.53
N VAL A 76 4.82 14.84 -16.48
CA VAL A 76 4.12 16.11 -16.26
C VAL A 76 2.71 16.01 -16.82
N ARG A 77 1.72 16.22 -15.95
CA ARG A 77 0.30 16.23 -16.26
C ARG A 77 -0.36 17.43 -15.57
N ASP A 78 -1.15 18.20 -16.31
CA ASP A 78 -1.90 19.35 -15.81
C ASP A 78 -1.05 20.41 -15.07
N GLY A 79 0.23 20.54 -15.46
CA GLY A 79 1.17 21.47 -14.83
C GLY A 79 1.78 20.97 -13.51
N GLU A 80 1.57 19.71 -13.17
CA GLU A 80 2.14 19.03 -12.01
C GLU A 80 3.14 17.95 -12.43
N LEU A 81 4.20 17.78 -11.66
CA LEU A 81 5.06 16.62 -11.75
C LEU A 81 4.43 15.47 -10.95
N VAL A 82 4.15 14.37 -11.62
CA VAL A 82 3.47 13.20 -11.08
C VAL A 82 4.46 12.04 -11.03
N PHE A 83 4.60 11.42 -9.86
CA PHE A 83 5.31 10.16 -9.69
C PHE A 83 4.32 9.03 -9.54
N ILE A 84 4.46 8.00 -10.38
CA ILE A 84 3.68 6.78 -10.35
C ILE A 84 4.62 5.63 -9.95
N PRO A 85 4.45 5.04 -8.76
CA PRO A 85 5.31 3.94 -8.32
C PRO A 85 5.10 2.71 -9.20
N SER A 86 6.17 1.97 -9.48
CA SER A 86 6.11 0.72 -10.26
C SER A 86 5.36 -0.40 -9.55
N GLN A 87 5.25 -0.31 -8.22
CA GLN A 87 4.48 -1.24 -7.38
C GLN A 87 3.60 -0.47 -6.41
N PRO A 88 2.42 -0.96 -6.07
CA PRO A 88 1.56 -0.35 -5.06
C PRO A 88 2.27 -0.22 -3.71
N PHE A 89 1.96 0.82 -2.96
CA PHE A 89 2.47 1.00 -1.61
C PHE A 89 2.00 -0.12 -0.69
N SER A 90 2.90 -0.64 0.13
CA SER A 90 2.63 -1.75 1.04
C SER A 90 1.73 -1.30 2.21
N LEU A 91 0.75 -2.13 2.54
CA LEU A 91 -0.18 -1.89 3.64
C LEU A 91 0.54 -1.74 4.99
N GLY A 92 0.08 -0.81 5.80
CA GLY A 92 0.62 -0.54 7.14
C GLY A 92 1.97 0.16 7.15
N LYS A 93 2.53 0.50 5.99
CA LYS A 93 3.82 1.20 5.88
C LYS A 93 3.63 2.71 5.71
N THR A 94 4.65 3.45 6.13
CA THR A 94 4.71 4.91 6.00
C THR A 94 5.65 5.27 4.85
N TYR A 95 5.23 6.19 4.01
CA TYR A 95 6.02 6.72 2.90
C TYR A 95 6.18 8.22 3.06
N LYS A 96 7.32 8.75 2.62
CA LYS A 96 7.57 10.18 2.58
C LYS A 96 7.98 10.62 1.18
N ALA A 97 7.47 11.75 0.77
CA ALA A 97 7.91 12.46 -0.43
C ALA A 97 8.70 13.69 0.03
N ILE A 98 9.92 13.85 -0.50
CA ILE A 98 10.83 14.94 -0.15
C ILE A 98 11.11 15.75 -1.39
N ARG A 99 10.89 17.03 -1.30
CA ARG A 99 11.29 17.98 -2.32
C ARG A 99 12.81 18.18 -2.32
N THR A 100 13.44 18.09 -3.48
CA THR A 100 14.90 18.13 -3.65
C THR A 100 15.39 19.41 -4.34
N ASP A 101 14.51 20.10 -5.08
CA ASP A 101 14.82 21.31 -5.83
C ASP A 101 14.86 22.60 -4.98
N THR A 102 14.46 22.51 -3.70
CA THR A 102 14.46 23.64 -2.76
C THR A 102 15.45 23.43 -1.61
N LYS A 103 15.94 24.53 -1.03
CA LYS A 103 16.82 24.49 0.15
C LYS A 103 16.08 23.97 1.39
N ASP A 104 14.82 24.36 1.55
CA ASP A 104 13.93 23.87 2.59
C ASP A 104 13.27 22.60 2.06
N LYS A 105 13.84 21.46 2.43
CA LYS A 105 13.35 20.14 2.02
C LYS A 105 11.95 19.91 2.56
N GLU A 106 10.97 20.31 1.80
CA GLU A 106 9.57 20.07 2.14
C GLU A 106 9.26 18.59 2.08
N VAL A 107 8.64 18.11 3.13
CA VAL A 107 8.35 16.70 3.31
C VAL A 107 6.85 16.52 3.51
N SER A 108 6.26 15.65 2.72
CA SER A 108 4.94 15.12 3.00
C SER A 108 5.01 13.65 3.40
N GLN A 109 4.03 13.20 4.16
CA GLN A 109 3.98 11.85 4.67
C GLN A 109 2.62 11.22 4.38
N PHE A 110 2.64 9.95 4.00
CA PHE A 110 1.45 9.15 3.78
C PHE A 110 1.61 7.79 4.46
N LYS A 111 0.70 7.46 5.37
CA LYS A 111 0.62 6.15 6.00
C LYS A 111 -0.45 5.32 5.30
N VAL A 112 -0.04 4.24 4.65
CA VAL A 112 -0.98 3.31 4.03
C VAL A 112 -1.76 2.60 5.13
N PRO A 113 -3.10 2.59 5.10
CA PRO A 113 -3.88 1.87 6.10
C PRO A 113 -3.44 0.40 6.15
N ALA A 114 -3.22 -0.11 7.35
CA ALA A 114 -3.10 -1.54 7.55
C ALA A 114 -4.45 -2.21 7.26
N LEU A 115 -4.43 -3.44 6.77
CA LEU A 115 -5.66 -4.23 6.79
C LEU A 115 -6.12 -4.29 8.24
N LYS A 116 -7.37 -3.91 8.49
CA LYS A 116 -7.99 -4.23 9.77
C LYS A 116 -7.84 -5.73 9.96
N ALA A 117 -7.34 -6.15 11.13
CA ALA A 117 -7.36 -7.55 11.48
C ALA A 117 -8.82 -8.01 11.26
N GLN A 118 -9.03 -8.84 10.26
CA GLN A 118 -10.33 -9.50 10.12
C GLN A 118 -10.50 -10.32 11.39
N ASP A 119 -11.69 -10.28 11.98
CA ASP A 119 -12.03 -11.17 13.08
C ASP A 119 -11.55 -12.57 12.72
N ALA A 120 -10.89 -13.23 13.67
CA ALA A 120 -10.33 -14.54 13.42
C ALA A 120 -11.43 -15.44 12.82
N VAL A 121 -11.14 -16.02 11.66
CA VAL A 121 -12.07 -16.92 10.99
C VAL A 121 -12.31 -18.11 11.91
N ARG A 122 -13.56 -18.39 12.21
CA ARG A 122 -13.98 -19.48 13.09
C ARG A 122 -14.80 -20.50 12.33
N VAL A 123 -14.79 -21.73 12.80
CA VAL A 123 -15.71 -22.76 12.30
C VAL A 123 -17.12 -22.40 12.74
N VAL A 124 -18.03 -22.28 11.78
CA VAL A 124 -19.45 -22.00 12.00
C VAL A 124 -20.23 -23.30 12.07
N LYS A 125 -19.90 -24.27 11.22
CA LYS A 125 -20.63 -25.54 11.11
C LYS A 125 -19.76 -26.62 10.49
N VAL A 126 -20.01 -27.86 10.89
CA VAL A 126 -19.44 -29.08 10.28
C VAL A 126 -20.59 -29.96 9.82
N TYR A 127 -20.48 -30.50 8.63
CA TYR A 127 -21.44 -31.45 8.08
C TYR A 127 -20.79 -32.81 7.86
N PRO A 128 -21.52 -33.92 8.08
CA PRO A 128 -22.91 -34.01 8.54
C PRO A 128 -23.10 -33.57 9.99
N THR A 129 -24.27 -33.04 10.34
CA THR A 129 -24.61 -32.57 11.71
C THR A 129 -25.27 -33.65 12.58
N THR A 130 -25.22 -34.88 12.14
CA THR A 130 -25.82 -36.04 12.86
C THR A 130 -24.79 -36.64 13.80
N ASP A 131 -25.25 -37.14 14.98
CA ASP A 131 -24.39 -37.78 15.98
C ASP A 131 -23.87 -39.14 15.53
N ARG A 132 -24.47 -39.71 14.48
CA ARG A 132 -24.05 -40.98 13.90
C ARG A 132 -23.96 -40.85 12.40
N VAL A 133 -22.82 -41.28 11.87
CA VAL A 133 -22.53 -41.27 10.44
C VAL A 133 -22.18 -42.70 10.00
N PRO A 134 -22.48 -43.10 8.75
CA PRO A 134 -22.03 -44.36 8.20
C PRO A 134 -20.51 -44.47 8.26
N ALA A 135 -20.01 -45.68 8.54
CA ALA A 135 -18.56 -45.93 8.62
C ALA A 135 -17.80 -45.65 7.30
N ASN A 136 -18.52 -45.61 6.19
CA ASN A 136 -17.98 -45.30 4.86
C ASN A 136 -18.21 -43.83 4.44
N LEU A 137 -18.40 -42.92 5.39
CA LEU A 137 -18.50 -41.50 5.07
C LEU A 137 -17.18 -40.99 4.55
N LEU A 138 -17.15 -40.59 3.29
CA LEU A 138 -15.93 -40.16 2.58
C LEU A 138 -15.74 -38.63 2.55
N LYS A 139 -16.66 -37.83 3.13
CA LYS A 139 -16.61 -36.40 2.99
C LYS A 139 -17.19 -35.68 4.21
N PHE A 140 -16.38 -34.78 4.78
CA PHE A 140 -16.81 -33.77 5.74
C PHE A 140 -16.77 -32.38 5.10
N THR A 141 -17.73 -31.54 5.46
CA THR A 141 -17.74 -30.14 5.00
C THR A 141 -17.67 -29.24 6.22
N ILE A 142 -16.62 -28.41 6.28
CA ILE A 142 -16.42 -27.41 7.34
C ILE A 142 -16.78 -26.04 6.76
N VAL A 143 -17.71 -25.34 7.42
CA VAL A 143 -18.13 -23.99 7.05
C VAL A 143 -17.46 -22.99 7.97
N PHE A 144 -16.77 -22.03 7.40
CA PHE A 144 -16.07 -20.98 8.12
C PHE A 144 -16.83 -19.66 8.07
N SER A 145 -16.60 -18.76 9.03
CA SER A 145 -17.25 -17.44 9.13
C SER A 145 -16.78 -16.43 8.07
N GLY A 146 -15.74 -16.73 7.34
CA GLY A 146 -15.18 -15.87 6.31
C GLY A 146 -14.19 -16.59 5.41
N PRO A 147 -13.68 -15.92 4.38
CA PRO A 147 -12.72 -16.51 3.46
C PRO A 147 -11.41 -16.83 4.17
N MET A 148 -10.87 -18.00 3.91
CA MET A 148 -9.58 -18.46 4.41
C MET A 148 -8.52 -18.41 3.31
N ARG A 149 -7.27 -18.16 3.70
CA ARG A 149 -6.15 -18.38 2.80
C ARG A 149 -5.93 -19.87 2.61
N GLN A 150 -5.66 -20.27 1.38
CA GLN A 150 -5.24 -21.63 1.10
C GLN A 150 -3.90 -21.89 1.82
N SER A 151 -3.88 -22.89 2.69
CA SER A 151 -2.69 -23.33 3.40
C SER A 151 -2.43 -24.79 3.12
N LYS A 152 -1.18 -25.16 2.91
CA LYS A 152 -0.76 -26.57 2.77
C LYS A 152 -0.89 -27.33 4.09
N THR A 153 -0.90 -26.61 5.21
CA THR A 153 -0.93 -27.17 6.57
C THR A 153 -2.34 -27.18 7.18
N ILE A 154 -3.40 -26.94 6.39
CA ILE A 154 -4.78 -26.92 6.92
C ILE A 154 -5.18 -28.28 7.49
N PHE A 155 -4.69 -29.35 6.90
CA PHE A 155 -5.00 -30.72 7.34
C PHE A 155 -4.31 -31.07 8.66
N ASP A 156 -3.18 -30.43 8.97
CA ASP A 156 -2.49 -30.62 10.25
C ASP A 156 -3.27 -30.02 11.43
N ALA A 157 -4.23 -29.14 11.13
CA ALA A 157 -5.12 -28.50 12.12
C ALA A 157 -6.47 -29.23 12.29
N ILE A 158 -6.69 -30.35 11.58
CA ILE A 158 -7.94 -31.12 11.60
C ILE A 158 -7.61 -32.52 12.13
N GLU A 159 -8.19 -32.85 13.27
CA GLU A 159 -8.03 -34.16 13.89
C GLU A 159 -9.39 -34.89 13.93
N LEU A 160 -9.40 -36.14 13.52
CA LEU A 160 -10.54 -37.02 13.64
C LEU A 160 -10.40 -37.81 14.95
N VAL A 161 -11.38 -37.66 15.84
CA VAL A 161 -11.36 -38.33 17.15
C VAL A 161 -12.44 -39.37 17.20
N GLY A 162 -12.07 -40.57 17.55
CA GLY A 162 -13.01 -41.68 17.73
C GLY A 162 -13.89 -41.53 19.01
N PRO A 163 -14.89 -42.37 19.17
CA PRO A 163 -15.79 -42.36 20.34
C PRO A 163 -15.06 -42.70 21.65
N ASP A 164 -13.87 -43.28 21.57
CA ASP A 164 -12.97 -43.59 22.70
C ASP A 164 -12.04 -42.41 23.04
N GLY A 165 -12.15 -41.27 22.36
CA GLY A 165 -11.34 -40.10 22.55
C GLY A 165 -9.94 -40.18 21.94
N LYS A 166 -9.65 -41.20 21.15
CA LYS A 166 -8.39 -41.36 20.46
C LYS A 166 -8.42 -40.81 19.04
N SER A 167 -7.32 -40.27 18.60
CA SER A 167 -7.10 -39.88 17.21
C SER A 167 -7.25 -41.11 16.30
N VAL A 168 -7.96 -40.92 15.19
CA VAL A 168 -8.07 -41.93 14.13
C VAL A 168 -6.94 -41.64 13.15
N ASP A 169 -5.85 -42.43 13.25
CA ASP A 169 -4.75 -42.37 12.31
C ASP A 169 -5.19 -43.04 11.00
N ASP A 170 -5.06 -42.31 9.90
CA ASP A 170 -5.27 -42.78 8.52
C ASP A 170 -6.69 -43.31 8.24
N PRO A 171 -7.71 -42.40 8.15
CA PRO A 171 -9.08 -42.77 7.80
C PRO A 171 -9.25 -43.13 6.33
#